data_30f9aae221b2599363f039476ec54ef1
#
_entry.id   30f9aae221b2599363f039476ec54ef1
#
_cell.length_a   1.000
_cell.length_b   1.000
_cell.length_c   1.000
_cell.angle_alpha   90.00
_cell.angle_beta   90.00
_cell.angle_gamma   90.00
#
_symmetry.space_group_name_H-M   'P 1'
#
loop_
_entity.id
_entity.type
_entity.pdbx_description
1 polymer ?
#
loop_
_entity_poly.entity_id
_entity_poly.type
_entity_poly.pdbx_seq_one_letter_code
_entity_poly.pdbx_strand_id
1 'polypeptide(L)'
;MLDETWSFGVLGRTGRGLTEAQNVDASQVDMLVGSLAGPLCAGGGFCAGSTDVVEHQRISAASYTFSAALPAMLATTASETLNMLQTTPEILVQCRENIKAMRAQLDPRSDWVHCTSAPENPVMLLVLKPDVVNSRRLTIEEQERVLQECVDEVRA
;
A
#
# COMPACT_ATOMS: atom_id res chain seq x y z
N MET A 1 12.18 -6.55 -9.74
CA MET A 1 10.85 -6.88 -9.15
C MET A 1 10.34 -5.67 -8.40
N LEU A 2 9.09 -5.31 -8.59
CA LEU A 2 8.41 -4.21 -7.91
C LEU A 2 7.18 -4.75 -7.17
N ASP A 3 7.10 -4.46 -5.87
CA ASP A 3 5.93 -4.78 -5.05
C ASP A 3 4.97 -3.58 -5.02
N GLU A 4 3.80 -3.77 -5.59
CA GLU A 4 2.73 -2.78 -5.70
C GLU A 4 1.60 -3.01 -4.67
N THR A 5 1.85 -3.79 -3.62
CA THR A 5 0.81 -4.15 -2.62
C THR A 5 0.13 -2.92 -2.02
N TRP A 6 0.88 -1.83 -1.80
CA TRP A 6 0.37 -0.60 -1.20
C TRP A 6 0.13 0.54 -2.20
N SER A 7 0.47 0.34 -3.47
CA SER A 7 0.40 1.36 -4.51
C SER A 7 -0.67 1.08 -5.57
N PHE A 8 -0.84 -0.18 -5.96
CA PHE A 8 -1.84 -0.59 -6.94
C PHE A 8 -3.26 -0.33 -6.42
N GLY A 9 -4.09 0.29 -7.25
CA GLY A 9 -5.45 0.71 -6.87
C GLY A 9 -5.49 2.03 -6.07
N VAL A 10 -4.35 2.69 -5.83
CA VAL A 10 -4.26 3.92 -5.02
C VAL A 10 -3.42 4.99 -5.70
N LEU A 11 -2.14 4.70 -5.97
CA LEU A 11 -1.22 5.66 -6.57
C LEU A 11 -1.37 5.73 -8.10
N GLY A 12 -0.86 6.82 -8.65
CA GLY A 12 -1.03 7.12 -10.07
C GLY A 12 -2.37 7.78 -10.39
N ARG A 13 -2.47 8.44 -11.52
CA ARG A 13 -3.68 9.19 -11.92
C ARG A 13 -4.90 8.29 -12.04
N THR A 14 -4.72 7.09 -12.58
CA THR A 14 -5.79 6.09 -12.81
C THR A 14 -5.73 4.90 -11.84
N GLY A 15 -4.85 4.94 -10.82
CA GLY A 15 -4.73 3.87 -9.84
C GLY A 15 -3.85 2.69 -10.28
N ARG A 16 -3.02 2.87 -11.32
CA ARG A 16 -2.14 1.81 -11.83
C ARG A 16 -0.87 1.59 -10.99
N GLY A 17 -0.76 2.31 -9.87
CA GLY A 17 0.31 2.10 -8.92
C GLY A 17 1.52 3.01 -9.12
N LEU A 18 2.66 2.56 -8.59
CA LEU A 18 3.89 3.34 -8.53
C LEU A 18 4.49 3.58 -9.91
N THR A 19 4.39 2.65 -10.83
CA THR A 19 4.86 2.81 -12.21
C THR A 19 4.20 4.00 -12.89
N GLU A 20 2.88 4.13 -12.78
CA GLU A 20 2.15 5.28 -13.30
C GLU A 20 2.52 6.57 -12.54
N ALA A 21 2.62 6.51 -11.21
CA ALA A 21 2.94 7.66 -10.37
C ALA A 21 4.32 8.25 -10.70
N GLN A 22 5.29 7.41 -11.05
CA GLN A 22 6.65 7.80 -11.41
C GLN A 22 6.86 7.94 -12.92
N ASN A 23 5.82 7.79 -13.73
CA ASN A 23 5.88 7.83 -15.19
C ASN A 23 6.92 6.84 -15.77
N VAL A 24 6.98 5.64 -15.22
CA VAL A 24 7.80 4.53 -15.69
C VAL A 24 6.93 3.57 -16.49
N ASP A 25 7.38 3.15 -17.67
CA ASP A 25 6.66 2.13 -18.43
C ASP A 25 6.71 0.79 -17.68
N ALA A 26 5.54 0.21 -17.43
CA ALA A 26 5.42 -1.08 -16.73
C ALA A 26 6.18 -2.21 -17.46
N SER A 27 6.40 -2.11 -18.76
CA SER A 27 7.19 -3.08 -19.55
C SER A 27 8.68 -3.09 -19.20
N GLN A 28 9.17 -2.05 -18.52
CA GLN A 28 10.55 -1.98 -18.03
C GLN A 28 10.74 -2.70 -16.67
N VAL A 29 9.66 -3.21 -16.10
CA VAL A 29 9.69 -3.97 -14.84
C VAL A 29 9.48 -5.45 -15.16
N ASP A 30 10.47 -6.28 -14.82
CA ASP A 30 10.42 -7.72 -15.12
C ASP A 30 9.27 -8.43 -14.39
N MET A 31 9.02 -8.04 -13.15
CA MET A 31 7.98 -8.60 -12.29
C MET A 31 7.29 -7.51 -11.48
N LEU A 32 5.98 -7.39 -11.66
CA LEU A 32 5.07 -6.63 -10.80
C LEU A 32 4.33 -7.61 -9.90
N VAL A 33 4.45 -7.46 -8.60
CA VAL A 33 3.71 -8.27 -7.63
C VAL A 33 2.84 -7.39 -6.76
N GLY A 34 1.74 -7.92 -6.29
CA GLY A 34 0.84 -7.18 -5.42
C GLY A 34 -0.20 -8.05 -4.76
N SER A 35 -0.88 -7.48 -3.78
CA SER A 35 -2.00 -8.11 -3.08
C SER A 35 -3.32 -7.82 -3.77
N LEU A 36 -4.22 -8.80 -3.81
CA LEU A 36 -5.62 -8.61 -4.18
C LEU A 36 -6.50 -8.17 -2.99
N ALA A 37 -5.93 -8.17 -1.78
CA ALA A 37 -6.57 -7.56 -0.61
C ALA A 37 -6.48 -6.01 -0.69
N GLY A 38 -6.92 -5.32 0.32
CA GLY A 38 -6.89 -3.85 0.32
C GLY A 38 -7.79 -3.26 -0.77
N PRO A 39 -7.27 -2.44 -1.70
CA PRO A 39 -8.08 -1.73 -2.69
C PRO A 39 -8.93 -2.62 -3.60
N LEU A 40 -8.50 -3.87 -3.85
CA LEU A 40 -9.26 -4.80 -4.68
C LEU A 40 -10.30 -5.62 -3.89
N CYS A 41 -10.38 -5.45 -2.58
CA CYS A 41 -11.39 -6.08 -1.70
C CYS A 41 -11.50 -7.59 -1.83
N ALA A 42 -10.45 -8.26 -2.30
CA ALA A 42 -10.38 -9.70 -2.51
C ALA A 42 -9.31 -10.33 -1.60
N GLY A 43 -8.97 -11.58 -1.84
CA GLY A 43 -7.87 -12.27 -1.14
C GLY A 43 -6.85 -12.79 -2.14
N GLY A 44 -5.65 -13.11 -1.65
CA GLY A 44 -4.55 -13.60 -2.47
C GLY A 44 -3.69 -12.49 -3.05
N GLY A 45 -2.98 -12.81 -4.11
CA GLY A 45 -2.06 -11.88 -4.77
C GLY A 45 -1.93 -12.17 -6.25
N PHE A 46 -1.18 -11.34 -6.94
CA PHE A 46 -0.88 -11.50 -8.35
C PHE A 46 0.59 -11.27 -8.63
N CYS A 47 1.06 -11.87 -9.72
CA CYS A 47 2.33 -11.52 -10.35
C CYS A 47 2.06 -11.29 -11.83
N ALA A 48 2.51 -10.14 -12.33
CA ALA A 48 2.48 -9.79 -13.74
C ALA A 48 3.90 -9.56 -14.26
N GLY A 49 4.15 -9.96 -15.49
CA GLY A 49 5.45 -9.84 -16.13
C GLY A 49 5.41 -10.34 -17.56
N SER A 50 6.59 -10.57 -18.16
CA SER A 50 6.67 -11.19 -19.47
C SER A 50 6.11 -12.62 -19.45
N THR A 51 5.68 -13.12 -20.60
CA THR A 51 5.17 -14.49 -20.75
C THR A 51 6.16 -15.52 -20.19
N ASP A 52 7.43 -15.36 -20.48
CA ASP A 52 8.48 -16.30 -20.02
C ASP A 52 8.58 -16.34 -18.49
N VAL A 53 8.52 -15.18 -17.83
CA VAL A 53 8.55 -15.08 -16.37
C VAL A 53 7.32 -15.74 -15.76
N VAL A 54 6.13 -15.46 -16.28
CA VAL A 54 4.88 -16.00 -15.75
C VAL A 54 4.80 -17.52 -15.97
N GLU A 55 5.15 -18.01 -17.15
CA GLU A 55 5.18 -19.45 -17.44
C GLU A 55 6.23 -20.19 -16.59
N HIS A 56 7.41 -19.61 -16.38
CA HIS A 56 8.40 -20.19 -15.48
C HIS A 56 7.87 -20.32 -14.06
N GLN A 57 7.18 -19.29 -13.55
CA GLN A 57 6.56 -19.35 -12.22
C GLN A 57 5.48 -20.45 -12.13
N ARG A 58 4.63 -20.59 -13.14
CA ARG A 58 3.58 -21.62 -13.16
C ARG A 58 4.15 -23.02 -13.04
N ILE A 59 5.33 -23.27 -13.61
CA ILE A 59 5.98 -24.59 -13.62
C ILE A 59 6.85 -24.80 -12.38
N SER A 60 7.56 -23.78 -11.92
CA SER A 60 8.66 -23.92 -10.96
C SER A 60 8.38 -23.33 -9.59
N ALA A 61 7.41 -22.41 -9.44
CA ALA A 61 7.15 -21.78 -8.16
C ALA A 61 6.45 -22.72 -7.19
N ALA A 62 6.97 -22.82 -5.98
CA ALA A 62 6.42 -23.67 -4.92
C ALA A 62 4.96 -23.34 -4.59
N SER A 63 4.57 -22.09 -4.68
CA SER A 63 3.19 -21.65 -4.45
C SER A 63 2.19 -22.23 -5.46
N TYR A 64 2.61 -22.45 -6.70
CA TYR A 64 1.76 -23.07 -7.73
C TYR A 64 1.79 -24.60 -7.68
N THR A 65 2.91 -25.17 -7.25
CA THR A 65 3.08 -26.63 -7.23
C THR A 65 2.49 -27.26 -5.96
N PHE A 66 2.60 -26.60 -4.81
CA PHE A 66 2.29 -27.15 -3.50
C PHE A 66 1.15 -26.41 -2.76
N SER A 67 0.46 -25.51 -3.44
CA SER A 67 -0.66 -24.75 -2.87
C SER A 67 -1.91 -24.87 -3.74
N ALA A 68 -3.08 -24.59 -3.14
CA ALA A 68 -4.33 -24.55 -3.88
C ALA A 68 -4.43 -23.27 -4.71
N ALA A 69 -5.16 -23.36 -5.83
CA ALA A 69 -5.49 -22.18 -6.63
C ALA A 69 -6.41 -21.22 -5.86
N LEU A 70 -6.36 -19.94 -6.25
CA LEU A 70 -7.25 -18.91 -5.70
C LEU A 70 -8.72 -19.30 -5.92
N PRO A 71 -9.59 -19.24 -4.90
CA PRO A 71 -11.02 -19.46 -5.08
C PRO A 71 -11.61 -18.50 -6.12
N ALA A 72 -12.45 -19.04 -7.02
CA ALA A 72 -13.00 -18.27 -8.13
C ALA A 72 -13.76 -17.00 -7.69
N MET A 73 -14.43 -17.05 -6.55
CA MET A 73 -15.12 -15.88 -5.97
C MET A 73 -14.16 -14.71 -5.69
N LEU A 74 -12.94 -14.96 -5.24
CA LEU A 74 -11.95 -13.92 -4.99
C LEU A 74 -11.41 -13.33 -6.30
N ALA A 75 -11.21 -14.17 -7.31
CA ALA A 75 -10.81 -13.70 -8.63
C ALA A 75 -11.89 -12.83 -9.29
N THR A 76 -13.18 -13.23 -9.19
CA THR A 76 -14.29 -12.43 -9.70
C THR A 76 -14.47 -11.13 -8.94
N THR A 77 -14.29 -11.12 -7.60
CA THR A 77 -14.32 -9.90 -6.80
C THR A 77 -13.22 -8.93 -7.25
N ALA A 78 -11.99 -9.39 -7.40
CA ALA A 78 -10.88 -8.57 -7.87
C ALA A 78 -11.14 -8.00 -9.27
N SER A 79 -11.65 -8.82 -10.19
CA SER A 79 -12.00 -8.40 -11.55
C SER A 79 -13.08 -7.32 -11.57
N GLU A 80 -14.14 -7.49 -10.76
CA GLU A 80 -15.20 -6.49 -10.67
C GLU A 80 -14.71 -5.20 -10.04
N THR A 81 -13.90 -5.26 -9.00
CA THR A 81 -13.31 -4.05 -8.41
C THR A 81 -12.41 -3.30 -9.39
N LEU A 82 -11.63 -4.01 -10.21
CA LEU A 82 -10.86 -3.38 -11.29
C LEU A 82 -11.77 -2.67 -12.31
N ASN A 83 -12.88 -3.29 -12.67
CA ASN A 83 -13.90 -2.68 -13.55
C ASN A 83 -14.48 -1.41 -12.90
N MET A 84 -14.82 -1.47 -11.62
CA MET A 84 -15.31 -0.30 -10.86
C MET A 84 -14.27 0.84 -10.83
N LEU A 85 -13.00 0.55 -10.56
CA LEU A 85 -11.94 1.56 -10.57
C LEU A 85 -11.75 2.21 -11.95
N GLN A 86 -11.96 1.46 -13.03
CA GLN A 86 -11.87 1.98 -14.40
C GLN A 86 -13.08 2.82 -14.79
N THR A 87 -14.27 2.44 -14.34
CA THR A 87 -15.54 3.08 -14.73
C THR A 87 -15.96 4.23 -13.81
N THR A 88 -15.44 4.26 -12.59
CA THR A 88 -15.80 5.24 -11.53
C THR A 88 -14.54 5.89 -10.96
N PRO A 89 -13.86 6.78 -11.69
CA PRO A 89 -12.61 7.41 -11.27
C PRO A 89 -12.76 8.29 -10.01
N GLU A 90 -14.00 8.65 -9.66
CA GLU A 90 -14.34 9.43 -8.46
C GLU A 90 -13.90 8.73 -7.17
N ILE A 91 -13.84 7.40 -7.16
CA ILE A 91 -13.35 6.60 -6.01
C ILE A 91 -11.91 7.00 -5.66
N LEU A 92 -11.04 7.12 -6.66
CA LEU A 92 -9.65 7.52 -6.45
C LEU A 92 -9.52 8.98 -6.03
N VAL A 93 -10.37 9.86 -6.57
CA VAL A 93 -10.41 11.28 -6.18
C VAL A 93 -10.78 11.38 -4.69
N GLN A 94 -11.85 10.70 -4.28
CA GLN A 94 -12.29 10.69 -2.88
C GLN A 94 -11.22 10.11 -1.93
N CYS A 95 -10.55 9.04 -2.34
CA CYS A 95 -9.44 8.45 -1.57
C CYS A 95 -8.33 9.49 -1.33
N ARG A 96 -7.91 10.23 -2.36
CA ARG A 96 -6.89 11.27 -2.26
C ARG A 96 -7.32 12.44 -1.38
N GLU A 97 -8.57 12.84 -1.45
CA GLU A 97 -9.12 13.87 -0.57
C GLU A 97 -9.12 13.41 0.89
N ASN A 98 -9.49 12.16 1.15
CA ASN A 98 -9.43 11.58 2.49
C ASN A 98 -7.99 11.54 3.03
N ILE A 99 -7.01 11.14 2.21
CA ILE A 99 -5.58 11.14 2.57
C ILE A 99 -5.13 12.56 2.94
N LYS A 100 -5.46 13.56 2.12
CA LYS A 100 -5.13 14.97 2.40
C LYS A 100 -5.78 15.48 3.68
N ALA A 101 -7.06 15.18 3.87
CA ALA A 101 -7.80 15.60 5.06
C ALA A 101 -7.21 14.99 6.34
N MET A 102 -6.86 13.71 6.32
CA MET A 102 -6.23 13.03 7.45
C MET A 102 -4.86 13.63 7.77
N ARG A 103 -4.01 13.85 6.77
CA ARG A 103 -2.70 14.49 6.97
C ARG A 103 -2.81 15.90 7.54
N ALA A 104 -3.74 16.69 7.04
CA ALA A 104 -3.98 18.04 7.53
C ALA A 104 -4.39 18.07 9.02
N GLN A 105 -4.90 16.97 9.56
CA GLN A 105 -5.18 16.84 10.98
C GLN A 105 -3.97 16.37 11.80
N LEU A 106 -3.14 15.49 11.22
CA LEU A 106 -2.03 14.86 11.93
C LEU A 106 -0.78 15.76 11.99
N ASP A 107 -0.30 16.23 10.83
CA ASP A 107 0.99 16.91 10.73
C ASP A 107 1.09 18.24 11.50
N PRO A 108 0.12 19.17 11.42
CA PRO A 108 0.24 20.47 12.09
C PRO A 108 -0.17 20.44 13.56
N ARG A 109 -0.90 19.42 14.01
CA ARG A 109 -1.48 19.38 15.36
C ARG A 109 -0.66 18.64 16.39
N SER A 110 0.27 17.80 15.96
CA SER A 110 1.11 17.07 16.89
C SER A 110 2.45 17.76 17.09
N ASP A 111 2.76 18.07 18.36
CA ASP A 111 4.10 18.53 18.74
C ASP A 111 5.10 17.38 18.84
N TRP A 112 4.64 16.12 18.84
CA TRP A 112 5.42 14.94 19.16
C TRP A 112 5.72 14.07 17.96
N VAL A 113 4.74 13.88 17.07
CA VAL A 113 4.84 12.97 15.93
C VAL A 113 4.78 13.71 14.61
N HIS A 114 5.35 13.12 13.57
CA HIS A 114 5.19 13.55 12.19
C HIS A 114 5.04 12.33 11.27
N CYS A 115 4.44 12.55 10.12
CA CYS A 115 4.25 11.51 9.13
C CYS A 115 5.42 11.51 8.13
N THR A 116 6.12 10.37 8.03
CA THR A 116 7.27 10.20 7.12
C THR A 116 6.89 9.67 5.75
N SER A 117 5.66 9.15 5.58
CA SER A 117 5.19 8.64 4.29
C SER A 117 5.03 9.75 3.25
N ALA A 118 5.17 9.42 1.96
CA ALA A 118 4.90 10.35 0.88
C ALA A 118 3.46 10.91 0.95
N PRO A 119 3.23 12.17 0.53
CA PRO A 119 1.92 12.85 0.68
C PRO A 119 0.74 12.12 0.06
N GLU A 120 0.97 11.36 -0.99
CA GLU A 120 -0.06 10.61 -1.72
C GLU A 120 -0.28 9.21 -1.16
N ASN A 121 0.58 8.76 -0.23
CA ASN A 121 0.49 7.41 0.32
C ASN A 121 -0.68 7.31 1.31
N PRO A 122 -1.58 6.34 1.17
CA PRO A 122 -2.67 6.09 2.11
C PRO A 122 -2.17 5.53 3.45
N VAL A 123 -1.00 4.91 3.47
CA VAL A 123 -0.38 4.42 4.70
C VAL A 123 0.41 5.56 5.34
N MET A 124 -0.01 5.95 6.53
CA MET A 124 0.61 7.02 7.29
C MET A 124 1.50 6.43 8.39
N LEU A 125 2.81 6.49 8.17
CA LEU A 125 3.80 6.09 9.17
C LEU A 125 4.10 7.28 10.08
N LEU A 126 3.71 7.17 11.34
CA LEU A 126 3.98 8.17 12.35
C LEU A 126 5.25 7.81 13.12
N VAL A 127 6.14 8.77 13.22
CA VAL A 127 7.36 8.67 14.03
C VAL A 127 7.49 9.89 14.94
N LEU A 128 8.24 9.76 16.02
CA LEU A 128 8.52 10.90 16.89
C LEU A 128 9.38 11.93 16.15
N LYS A 129 9.09 13.22 16.36
CA LYS A 129 9.88 14.30 15.79
C LYS A 129 11.33 14.23 16.31
N PRO A 130 12.34 14.46 15.45
CA PRO A 130 13.74 14.43 15.86
C PRO A 130 14.07 15.36 17.04
N ASP A 131 13.42 16.52 17.08
CA ASP A 131 13.62 17.49 18.17
C ASP A 131 13.15 16.95 19.53
N VAL A 132 12.04 16.19 19.52
CA VAL A 132 11.53 15.51 20.73
C VAL A 132 12.48 14.42 21.17
N VAL A 133 12.92 13.59 20.24
CA VAL A 133 13.88 12.51 20.51
C VAL A 133 15.18 13.04 21.09
N ASN A 134 15.74 14.08 20.47
CA ASN A 134 17.03 14.66 20.88
C ASN A 134 16.92 15.42 22.20
N SER A 135 15.88 16.24 22.40
CA SER A 135 15.71 17.02 23.62
C SER A 135 15.49 16.15 24.85
N ARG A 136 14.80 15.04 24.68
CA ARG A 136 14.52 14.08 25.76
C ARG A 136 15.51 12.94 25.83
N ARG A 137 16.45 12.84 24.86
CA ARG A 137 17.46 11.77 24.75
C ARG A 137 16.85 10.37 24.77
N LEU A 138 15.73 10.19 24.06
CA LEU A 138 15.00 8.93 24.04
C LEU A 138 15.77 7.84 23.30
N THR A 139 15.94 6.70 23.95
CA THR A 139 16.43 5.47 23.31
C THR A 139 15.39 4.93 22.31
N ILE A 140 15.78 4.01 21.44
CA ILE A 140 14.86 3.38 20.48
C ILE A 140 13.72 2.67 21.21
N GLU A 141 14.00 1.95 22.29
CA GLU A 141 13.02 1.25 23.11
C GLU A 141 12.01 2.20 23.76
N GLU A 142 12.47 3.36 24.22
CA GLU A 142 11.59 4.39 24.78
C GLU A 142 10.71 5.04 23.73
N GLN A 143 11.24 5.25 22.51
CA GLN A 143 10.44 5.75 21.38
C GLN A 143 9.33 4.77 20.99
N GLU A 144 9.65 3.48 20.90
CA GLU A 144 8.67 2.42 20.62
C GLU A 144 7.59 2.36 21.70
N ARG A 145 7.98 2.46 22.98
CA ARG A 145 7.01 2.46 24.09
C ARG A 145 6.06 3.64 24.02
N VAL A 146 6.55 4.85 23.77
CA VAL A 146 5.70 6.06 23.64
C VAL A 146 4.72 5.92 22.48
N LEU A 147 5.17 5.40 21.34
CA LEU A 147 4.29 5.18 20.20
C LEU A 147 3.26 4.08 20.48
N GLN A 148 3.64 3.02 21.22
CA GLN A 148 2.71 1.97 21.64
C GLN A 148 1.65 2.51 22.62
N GLU A 149 2.03 3.34 23.57
CA GLU A 149 1.10 4.00 24.48
C GLU A 149 0.06 4.83 23.71
N CYS A 150 0.48 5.56 22.66
CA CYS A 150 -0.46 6.29 21.79
C CYS A 150 -1.45 5.35 21.08
N VAL A 151 -0.99 4.19 20.62
CA VAL A 151 -1.87 3.19 19.98
C VAL A 151 -2.87 2.61 20.96
N ASP A 152 -2.43 2.34 22.18
CA ASP A 152 -3.28 1.75 23.22
C ASP A 152 -4.36 2.74 23.69
N GLU A 153 -4.04 4.00 23.82
CA GLU A 153 -4.99 5.08 24.12
C GLU A 153 -6.09 5.23 23.04
N VAL A 154 -5.74 5.06 21.77
CA VAL A 154 -6.72 5.15 20.66
C VAL A 154 -7.64 3.93 20.62
N ARG A 155 -7.23 2.79 21.21
CA ARG A 155 -8.02 1.55 21.27
C ARG A 155 -8.97 1.49 22.46
N ALA A 156 -8.77 2.30 23.47
CA ALA A 156 -9.57 2.36 24.69
C ALA A 156 -10.88 3.12 24.47
#